data_5b96c4f0808e0706cfb357a92da522f4
#
_entry.id   5b96c4f0808e0706cfb357a92da522f4
#
_cell.length_a   1.000
_cell.length_b   1.000
_cell.length_c   1.000
_cell.angle_alpha   90.00
_cell.angle_beta   90.00
_cell.angle_gamma   90.00
#
_symmetry.space_group_name_H-M   'P 1'
#
loop_
_entity.id
_entity.type
_entity.pdbx_description
1 polymer ?
#
loop_
_entity_poly.entity_id
_entity_poly.type
_entity_poly.pdbx_seq_one_letter_code
_entity_poly.pdbx_strand_id
1 'polypeptide(L)'
;MDDNALAWREVVIEDPDGGDLVLWPHLPCVIMPSKVRSRKKWDGLALTISKNDFLYMMEDYEREKESPGANVEAAISSGTLISRLLKDLRELDIDGPHIPDPEPVRLVSHAENARGGLPIFLIEPEIDDEMWFEWLSKCAEMEVKIGSLLSRLTTSKRWRKYAQNAVSLILKDSDIDSELGAAS
;
A
#
# COMPACT_ATOMS: atom_id res chain seq x y z
N MET A 1 12.55 -19.34 -20.61
CA MET A 1 11.63 -18.39 -20.00
C MET A 1 11.84 -18.52 -18.52
N ASP A 2 12.39 -17.52 -17.87
CA ASP A 2 12.57 -17.53 -16.42
C ASP A 2 11.22 -17.43 -15.75
N ASP A 3 10.70 -18.54 -15.22
CA ASP A 3 9.42 -18.64 -14.50
C ASP A 3 9.40 -17.89 -13.16
N ASN A 4 10.36 -17.00 -12.91
CA ASN A 4 10.52 -16.25 -11.67
C ASN A 4 10.44 -14.72 -11.83
N ALA A 5 10.04 -14.22 -12.99
CA ALA A 5 9.84 -12.80 -13.15
C ALA A 5 8.61 -12.34 -12.34
N LEU A 6 8.83 -11.47 -11.39
CA LEU A 6 7.74 -10.86 -10.63
C LEU A 6 7.02 -9.87 -11.54
N ALA A 7 5.75 -10.14 -11.75
CA ALA A 7 4.92 -9.29 -12.58
C ALA A 7 4.15 -8.26 -11.71
N TRP A 8 4.21 -6.96 -12.03
CA TRP A 8 3.55 -5.87 -11.31
C TRP A 8 2.51 -5.18 -12.18
N ARG A 9 1.22 -5.30 -11.86
CA ARG A 9 0.11 -4.79 -12.68
C ARG A 9 -0.91 -4.00 -11.89
N GLU A 10 -1.50 -3.02 -12.53
CA GLU A 10 -2.76 -2.47 -12.11
C GLU A 10 -3.91 -3.46 -12.30
N VAL A 11 -4.93 -3.37 -11.46
CA VAL A 11 -6.24 -3.97 -11.70
C VAL A 11 -7.18 -2.86 -12.08
N VAL A 12 -7.80 -2.98 -13.25
CA VAL A 12 -8.78 -2.00 -13.75
C VAL A 12 -10.17 -2.58 -13.58
N ILE A 13 -11.04 -1.82 -12.93
CA ILE A 13 -12.47 -2.10 -12.83
C ILE A 13 -13.16 -1.04 -13.68
N GLU A 14 -13.68 -1.48 -14.82
CA GLU A 14 -14.42 -0.61 -15.74
C GLU A 14 -15.85 -0.42 -15.23
N ASP A 15 -16.28 0.84 -15.11
CA ASP A 15 -17.66 1.20 -14.86
C ASP A 15 -18.26 1.78 -16.15
N PRO A 16 -19.26 1.12 -16.75
CA PRO A 16 -19.87 1.58 -17.99
C PRO A 16 -20.51 2.97 -17.88
N ASP A 17 -20.87 3.40 -16.69
CA ASP A 17 -21.58 4.67 -16.47
C ASP A 17 -20.70 5.77 -15.85
N GLY A 18 -19.52 5.45 -15.35
CA GLY A 18 -18.77 6.38 -14.51
C GLY A 18 -17.27 6.54 -14.81
N GLY A 19 -16.65 5.65 -15.56
CA GLY A 19 -15.21 5.63 -15.80
C GLY A 19 -14.50 4.46 -15.14
N ASP A 20 -13.18 4.48 -15.12
CA ASP A 20 -12.37 3.36 -14.66
C ASP A 20 -11.87 3.57 -13.24
N LEU A 21 -12.02 2.57 -12.36
CA LEU A 21 -11.32 2.48 -11.10
C LEU A 21 -10.02 1.68 -11.32
N VAL A 22 -8.89 2.33 -11.12
CA VAL A 22 -7.57 1.70 -11.24
C VAL A 22 -7.02 1.42 -9.86
N LEU A 23 -6.90 0.14 -9.51
CA LEU A 23 -6.24 -0.31 -8.29
C LEU A 23 -4.75 -0.48 -8.59
N TRP A 24 -3.94 0.29 -7.91
CA TRP A 24 -2.49 0.26 -8.05
C TRP A 24 -1.84 -0.32 -6.79
N PRO A 25 -1.18 -1.49 -6.88
CA PRO A 25 -0.51 -2.06 -5.73
C PRO A 25 0.74 -1.25 -5.36
N HIS A 26 1.03 -1.16 -4.08
CA HIS A 26 2.28 -0.61 -3.57
C HIS A 26 2.78 -1.43 -2.37
N LEU A 27 4.05 -1.28 -2.07
CA LEU A 27 4.64 -1.87 -0.87
C LEU A 27 4.57 -0.86 0.27
N PRO A 28 4.05 -1.25 1.44
CA PRO A 28 3.95 -0.34 2.57
C PRO A 28 5.33 0.02 3.12
N CYS A 29 5.46 1.23 3.58
CA CYS A 29 6.65 1.76 4.27
C CYS A 29 7.93 1.83 3.43
N VAL A 30 7.87 1.70 2.10
CA VAL A 30 9.05 1.79 1.23
C VAL A 30 8.84 2.76 0.07
N ILE A 31 9.91 3.37 -0.38
CA ILE A 31 9.87 4.22 -1.57
C ILE A 31 9.78 3.31 -2.81
N MET A 32 8.64 3.38 -3.50
CA MET A 32 8.45 2.61 -4.73
C MET A 32 9.38 3.07 -5.84
N PRO A 33 10.09 2.14 -6.51
CA PRO A 33 10.89 2.48 -7.68
C PRO A 33 10.05 3.14 -8.78
N SER A 34 10.62 4.10 -9.48
CA SER A 34 9.91 4.86 -10.52
C SER A 34 9.35 4.00 -11.66
N LYS A 35 9.97 2.86 -11.91
CA LYS A 35 9.55 1.90 -12.95
C LYS A 35 8.19 1.28 -12.66
N VAL A 36 7.89 1.01 -11.37
CA VAL A 36 6.65 0.35 -10.94
C VAL A 36 5.57 1.32 -10.47
N ARG A 37 5.81 2.63 -10.57
CA ARG A 37 4.79 3.64 -10.28
C ARG A 37 3.84 3.78 -11.45
N SER A 38 2.55 3.98 -11.15
CA SER A 38 1.57 4.29 -12.19
C SER A 38 1.98 5.55 -12.97
N ARG A 39 1.94 5.45 -14.30
CA ARG A 39 2.19 6.57 -15.23
C ARG A 39 0.91 7.03 -15.90
N LYS A 40 -0.22 6.40 -15.61
CA LYS A 40 -1.52 6.81 -16.14
C LYS A 40 -1.93 8.16 -15.57
N LYS A 41 -2.61 8.95 -16.37
CA LYS A 41 -3.33 10.12 -15.88
C LYS A 41 -4.60 9.65 -15.18
N TRP A 42 -4.95 10.30 -14.10
CA TRP A 42 -6.15 10.02 -13.32
C TRP A 42 -6.80 11.33 -12.89
N ASP A 43 -8.11 11.29 -12.67
CA ASP A 43 -8.94 12.46 -12.38
C ASP A 43 -9.31 12.60 -10.90
N GLY A 44 -8.98 11.60 -10.10
CA GLY A 44 -9.20 11.57 -8.67
C GLY A 44 -8.39 10.48 -8.00
N LEU A 45 -8.19 10.61 -6.71
CA LEU A 45 -7.46 9.67 -5.86
C LEU A 45 -8.42 9.08 -4.83
N ALA A 46 -8.53 7.76 -4.77
CA ALA A 46 -9.22 7.07 -3.70
C ALA A 46 -8.19 6.38 -2.78
N LEU A 47 -8.29 6.63 -1.49
CA LEU A 47 -7.45 6.02 -0.46
C LEU A 47 -8.29 5.11 0.42
N THR A 48 -7.80 3.90 0.68
CA THR A 48 -8.43 2.91 1.58
C THR A 48 -8.10 3.19 3.04
N ILE A 49 -8.37 4.41 3.47
CA ILE A 49 -8.16 4.87 4.85
C ILE A 49 -9.35 5.72 5.27
N SER A 50 -9.55 5.86 6.58
CA SER A 50 -10.54 6.76 7.16
C SER A 50 -10.04 8.20 7.16
N LYS A 51 -10.93 9.14 7.48
CA LYS A 51 -10.58 10.56 7.61
C LYS A 51 -9.58 10.80 8.74
N ASN A 52 -9.75 10.11 9.87
CA ASN A 52 -8.84 10.24 11.00
C ASN A 52 -7.46 9.67 10.66
N ASP A 53 -7.40 8.50 10.00
CA ASP A 53 -6.13 7.92 9.56
C ASP A 53 -5.40 8.82 8.55
N PHE A 54 -6.17 9.48 7.67
CA PHE A 54 -5.60 10.47 6.75
C PHE A 54 -4.97 11.65 7.50
N LEU A 55 -5.64 12.18 8.51
CA LEU A 55 -5.10 13.27 9.33
C LEU A 55 -3.83 12.84 10.05
N TYR A 56 -3.83 11.66 10.68
CA TYR A 56 -2.63 11.11 11.33
C TYR A 56 -1.49 10.88 10.35
N MET A 57 -1.78 10.38 9.16
CA MET A 57 -0.78 10.21 8.10
C MET A 57 -0.13 11.56 7.73
N MET A 58 -0.91 12.62 7.60
CA MET A 58 -0.39 13.95 7.27
C MET A 58 0.39 14.58 8.44
N GLU A 59 -0.05 14.38 9.68
CA GLU A 59 0.70 14.80 10.89
C GLU A 59 2.04 14.08 10.99
N ASP A 60 2.05 12.76 10.75
CA ASP A 60 3.28 11.96 10.74
C ASP A 60 4.22 12.41 9.62
N TYR A 61 3.68 12.80 8.47
CA TYR A 61 4.49 13.34 7.38
C TYR A 61 5.18 14.66 7.74
N GLU A 62 4.48 15.59 8.39
CA GLU A 62 5.09 16.84 8.87
C GLU A 62 6.13 16.56 9.96
N ARG A 63 5.85 15.65 10.88
CA ARG A 63 6.82 15.24 11.92
C ARG A 63 8.09 14.63 11.32
N GLU A 64 7.94 13.80 10.28
CA GLU A 64 9.08 13.18 9.61
C GLU A 64 9.98 14.21 8.90
N LYS A 65 9.41 15.32 8.39
CA LYS A 65 10.21 16.43 7.85
C LYS A 65 11.02 17.14 8.91
N GLU A 66 10.47 17.29 10.12
CA GLU A 66 11.16 17.95 11.25
C GLU A 66 12.21 17.04 11.88
N SER A 67 11.93 15.75 11.94
CA SER A 67 12.75 14.75 12.63
C SER A 67 12.80 13.45 11.83
N PRO A 68 13.63 13.37 10.78
CA PRO A 68 13.72 12.18 9.92
C PRO A 68 14.02 10.89 10.68
N GLY A 69 13.22 9.86 10.46
CA GLY A 69 13.33 8.55 11.09
C GLY A 69 12.64 8.42 12.47
N ALA A 70 12.15 9.52 13.05
CA ALA A 70 11.53 9.50 14.38
C ALA A 70 10.27 8.63 14.42
N ASN A 71 9.43 8.68 13.40
CA ASN A 71 8.22 7.88 13.31
C ASN A 71 8.54 6.38 13.21
N VAL A 72 9.56 6.01 12.45
CA VAL A 72 10.02 4.61 12.31
C VAL A 72 10.56 4.10 13.64
N GLU A 73 11.36 4.87 14.37
CA GLU A 73 11.88 4.48 15.68
C GLU A 73 10.75 4.31 16.71
N ALA A 74 9.79 5.22 16.73
CA ALA A 74 8.61 5.11 17.58
C ALA A 74 7.79 3.84 17.27
N ALA A 75 7.55 3.57 15.99
CA ALA A 75 6.81 2.38 15.57
C ALA A 75 7.55 1.08 15.88
N ILE A 76 8.88 1.03 15.71
CA ILE A 76 9.70 -0.13 16.10
C ILE A 76 9.64 -0.36 17.59
N SER A 77 9.65 0.70 18.38
CA SER A 77 9.60 0.63 19.85
C SER A 77 8.25 0.22 20.40
N SER A 78 7.16 0.41 19.64
CA SER A 78 5.80 0.09 20.06
C SER A 78 5.51 -1.42 20.22
N GLY A 79 6.33 -2.29 19.61
CA GLY A 79 6.18 -3.75 19.68
C GLY A 79 4.98 -4.31 18.93
N THR A 80 4.35 -3.53 18.08
CA THR A 80 3.18 -3.92 17.26
C THR A 80 3.58 -4.78 16.05
N LEU A 81 2.59 -5.24 15.26
CA LEU A 81 2.86 -6.01 14.03
C LEU A 81 3.72 -5.22 13.04
N ILE A 82 3.48 -3.92 12.92
CA ILE A 82 4.26 -3.05 12.03
C ILE A 82 5.73 -2.97 12.47
N SER A 83 6.03 -3.06 13.76
CA SER A 83 7.41 -3.03 14.24
C SER A 83 8.25 -4.19 13.71
N ARG A 84 7.63 -5.36 13.50
CA ARG A 84 8.30 -6.51 12.89
C ARG A 84 8.57 -6.26 11.41
N LEU A 85 7.58 -5.77 10.67
CA LEU A 85 7.75 -5.42 9.26
C LEU A 85 8.88 -4.41 9.07
N LEU A 86 8.90 -3.35 9.89
CA LEU A 86 9.93 -2.32 9.81
C LEU A 86 11.33 -2.85 10.12
N LYS A 87 11.45 -3.78 11.08
CA LYS A 87 12.72 -4.46 11.38
C LYS A 87 13.17 -5.33 10.21
N ASP A 88 12.24 -6.13 9.65
CA ASP A 88 12.54 -6.97 8.50
C ASP A 88 12.96 -6.11 7.27
N LEU A 89 12.32 -4.96 7.06
CA LEU A 89 12.68 -4.02 5.99
C LEU A 89 14.07 -3.39 6.20
N ARG A 90 14.47 -3.12 7.44
CA ARG A 90 15.82 -2.59 7.76
C ARG A 90 16.94 -3.59 7.46
N GLU A 91 16.64 -4.90 7.50
CA GLU A 91 17.60 -5.94 7.14
C GLU A 91 17.84 -6.06 5.63
N LEU A 92 16.97 -5.42 4.83
CA LEU A 92 17.12 -5.37 3.38
C LEU A 92 18.06 -4.24 2.98
N ASP A 93 18.82 -4.44 1.92
CA ASP A 93 19.67 -3.42 1.30
C ASP A 93 18.83 -2.45 0.46
N ILE A 94 18.03 -1.62 1.14
CA ILE A 94 17.10 -0.66 0.57
C ILE A 94 17.22 0.69 1.29
N ASP A 95 16.66 1.72 0.69
CA ASP A 95 16.54 3.04 1.31
C ASP A 95 15.47 3.01 2.41
N GLY A 96 15.81 2.36 3.50
CA GLY A 96 15.11 2.20 4.77
C GLY A 96 13.57 2.11 4.77
N PRO A 97 12.95 1.65 5.85
CA PRO A 97 11.53 1.83 6.02
C PRO A 97 11.18 3.29 6.32
N HIS A 98 10.00 3.74 5.86
CA HIS A 98 9.47 5.08 6.06
C HIS A 98 8.09 5.05 6.71
N ILE A 99 7.82 5.99 7.61
CA ILE A 99 6.50 6.30 8.15
C ILE A 99 6.32 7.82 8.11
N PRO A 100 5.21 8.30 7.54
CA PRO A 100 4.12 7.55 6.91
C PRO A 100 4.56 6.86 5.63
N ASP A 101 3.69 5.99 5.12
CA ASP A 101 3.90 5.31 3.85
C ASP A 101 4.14 6.32 2.72
N PRO A 102 5.27 6.26 2.00
CA PRO A 102 5.65 7.30 1.03
C PRO A 102 4.72 7.36 -0.19
N GLU A 103 4.14 6.25 -0.60
CA GLU A 103 3.37 6.23 -1.85
C GLU A 103 2.01 6.95 -1.72
N PRO A 104 1.17 6.71 -0.70
CA PRO A 104 -0.01 7.53 -0.44
C PRO A 104 0.30 9.02 -0.30
N VAL A 105 1.34 9.39 0.45
CA VAL A 105 1.76 10.79 0.61
C VAL A 105 2.15 11.42 -0.73
N ARG A 106 2.89 10.70 -1.56
CA ARG A 106 3.26 11.15 -2.90
C ARG A 106 2.04 11.37 -3.79
N LEU A 107 1.05 10.46 -3.74
CA LEU A 107 -0.17 10.58 -4.52
C LEU A 107 -1.05 11.74 -4.04
N VAL A 108 -1.18 11.94 -2.74
CA VAL A 108 -1.87 13.10 -2.15
C VAL A 108 -1.21 14.39 -2.60
N SER A 109 0.12 14.50 -2.46
CA SER A 109 0.87 15.67 -2.91
C SER A 109 0.70 15.94 -4.41
N HIS A 110 0.64 14.87 -5.23
CA HIS A 110 0.38 15.03 -6.66
C HIS A 110 -1.04 15.56 -6.91
N ALA A 111 -2.06 15.03 -6.21
CA ALA A 111 -3.44 15.48 -6.35
C ALA A 111 -3.60 16.97 -5.98
N GLU A 112 -3.00 17.39 -4.87
CA GLU A 112 -3.06 18.77 -4.39
C GLU A 112 -2.35 19.76 -5.32
N ASN A 113 -1.20 19.37 -5.89
CA ASN A 113 -0.40 20.21 -6.77
C ASN A 113 -0.83 20.16 -8.24
N ALA A 114 -1.79 19.30 -8.61
CA ALA A 114 -2.34 19.28 -9.95
C ALA A 114 -3.07 20.59 -10.27
N ARG A 115 -3.04 21.01 -11.53
CA ARG A 115 -3.71 22.24 -11.96
C ARG A 115 -5.22 22.18 -11.68
N GLY A 116 -5.69 22.95 -10.71
CA GLY A 116 -7.07 22.96 -10.25
C GLY A 116 -7.37 22.01 -9.10
N GLY A 117 -6.36 21.29 -8.61
CA GLY A 117 -6.51 20.23 -7.61
C GLY A 117 -7.28 19.02 -8.15
N LEU A 118 -6.96 17.84 -7.67
CA LEU A 118 -7.76 16.64 -7.96
C LEU A 118 -8.51 16.20 -6.70
N PRO A 119 -9.72 15.68 -6.81
CA PRO A 119 -10.47 15.22 -5.66
C PRO A 119 -9.77 14.03 -5.00
N ILE A 120 -9.79 14.02 -3.67
CA ILE A 120 -9.28 12.92 -2.84
C ILE A 120 -10.48 12.33 -2.10
N PHE A 121 -10.70 11.04 -2.27
CA PHE A 121 -11.78 10.28 -1.64
C PHE A 121 -11.19 9.34 -0.59
N LEU A 122 -11.68 9.44 0.64
CA LEU A 122 -11.34 8.56 1.75
C LEU A 122 -12.49 7.56 1.86
N ILE A 123 -12.21 6.28 1.62
CA ILE A 123 -13.27 5.28 1.40
C ILE A 123 -13.55 4.38 2.60
N GLU A 124 -12.70 4.39 3.62
CA GLU A 124 -13.00 3.69 4.87
C GLU A 124 -13.91 4.56 5.76
N PRO A 125 -14.99 3.97 6.32
CA PRO A 125 -15.81 4.67 7.31
C PRO A 125 -15.05 4.86 8.63
N GLU A 126 -15.41 5.90 9.37
CA GLU A 126 -14.91 6.07 10.74
C GLU A 126 -15.51 5.01 11.69
N ILE A 127 -14.81 4.75 12.79
CA ILE A 127 -15.23 3.74 13.77
C ILE A 127 -16.59 4.09 14.45
N ASP A 128 -16.92 5.35 14.48
CA ASP A 128 -18.18 5.91 15.00
C ASP A 128 -19.25 6.15 13.93
N ASP A 129 -18.93 5.82 12.66
CA ASP A 129 -19.89 5.87 11.56
C ASP A 129 -20.91 4.70 11.70
N GLU A 130 -22.18 5.01 11.45
CA GLU A 130 -23.24 4.00 11.45
C GLU A 130 -22.96 2.87 10.47
N MET A 131 -22.25 3.14 9.39
CA MET A 131 -21.86 2.16 8.37
C MET A 131 -20.68 1.28 8.79
N TRP A 132 -19.95 1.61 9.87
CA TRP A 132 -18.76 0.87 10.30
C TRP A 132 -19.04 -0.62 10.50
N PHE A 133 -20.11 -0.96 11.23
CA PHE A 133 -20.45 -2.36 11.49
C PHE A 133 -20.88 -3.11 10.22
N GLU A 134 -21.58 -2.45 9.32
CA GLU A 134 -21.96 -3.05 8.04
C GLU A 134 -20.72 -3.32 7.17
N TRP A 135 -19.84 -2.35 7.08
CA TRP A 135 -18.57 -2.46 6.36
C TRP A 135 -17.71 -3.59 6.94
N LEU A 136 -17.53 -3.61 8.27
CA LEU A 136 -16.75 -4.63 8.98
C LEU A 136 -17.34 -6.03 8.78
N SER A 137 -18.67 -6.15 8.81
CA SER A 137 -19.37 -7.43 8.57
C SER A 137 -19.11 -7.93 7.15
N LYS A 138 -19.20 -7.06 6.14
CA LYS A 138 -18.89 -7.40 4.75
C LYS A 138 -17.45 -7.84 4.57
N CYS A 139 -16.51 -7.13 5.19
CA CYS A 139 -15.10 -7.53 5.18
C CYS A 139 -14.90 -8.92 5.82
N ALA A 140 -15.53 -9.16 6.99
CA ALA A 140 -15.46 -10.43 7.68
C ALA A 140 -16.08 -11.58 6.87
N GLU A 141 -17.21 -11.36 6.20
CA GLU A 141 -17.83 -12.35 5.31
C GLU A 141 -16.92 -12.76 4.14
N MET A 142 -16.19 -11.79 3.56
CA MET A 142 -15.22 -12.08 2.52
C MET A 142 -14.02 -12.87 3.05
N GLU A 143 -13.62 -12.62 4.29
CA GLU A 143 -12.49 -13.29 4.92
C GLU A 143 -12.81 -14.72 5.39
N VAL A 144 -14.02 -14.98 5.83
CA VAL A 144 -14.44 -16.26 6.47
C VAL A 144 -14.83 -17.35 5.45
N LYS A 145 -14.75 -17.11 4.15
CA LYS A 145 -14.93 -18.18 3.17
C LYS A 145 -13.94 -19.31 3.48
N ILE A 146 -14.48 -20.52 3.75
CA ILE A 146 -13.71 -21.71 4.20
C ILE A 146 -12.46 -21.98 3.36
N GLY A 147 -12.50 -21.69 2.06
CA GLY A 147 -11.34 -21.77 1.17
C GLY A 147 -10.20 -20.82 1.53
N SER A 148 -10.50 -19.63 2.11
CA SER A 148 -9.48 -18.66 2.52
C SER A 148 -8.78 -19.05 3.82
N LEU A 149 -9.50 -19.70 4.76
CA LEU A 149 -8.91 -20.19 6.01
C LEU A 149 -7.90 -21.32 5.77
N LEU A 150 -8.23 -22.27 4.90
CA LEU A 150 -7.31 -23.36 4.54
C LEU A 150 -6.08 -22.85 3.76
N SER A 151 -6.27 -21.87 2.88
CA SER A 151 -5.16 -21.25 2.17
C SER A 151 -4.25 -20.46 3.12
N ARG A 152 -4.78 -19.78 4.14
CA ARG A 152 -3.99 -19.05 5.14
C ARG A 152 -3.08 -19.98 5.97
N LEU A 153 -3.54 -21.17 6.33
CA LEU A 153 -2.74 -22.15 7.08
C LEU A 153 -1.57 -22.71 6.27
N THR A 154 -1.74 -22.87 4.97
CA THR A 154 -0.71 -23.45 4.08
C THR A 154 0.18 -22.39 3.43
N THR A 155 -0.33 -21.18 3.21
CA THR A 155 0.36 -20.11 2.48
C THR A 155 1.24 -19.22 3.35
N SER A 156 1.03 -19.15 4.67
CA SER A 156 1.71 -18.14 5.50
C SER A 156 3.26 -18.21 5.44
N LYS A 157 3.84 -19.42 5.42
CA LYS A 157 5.31 -19.59 5.31
C LYS A 157 5.82 -19.35 3.88
N ARG A 158 5.06 -19.81 2.88
CA ARG A 158 5.42 -19.59 1.47
C ARG A 158 5.26 -18.12 1.12
N TRP A 159 4.18 -17.49 1.57
CA TRP A 159 3.90 -16.08 1.34
C TRP A 159 5.00 -15.17 1.89
N ARG A 160 5.47 -15.40 3.11
CA ARG A 160 6.59 -14.62 3.67
C ARG A 160 7.84 -14.71 2.81
N LYS A 161 8.17 -15.91 2.36
CA LYS A 161 9.35 -16.09 1.50
C LYS A 161 9.17 -15.42 0.14
N TYR A 162 7.97 -15.52 -0.44
CA TYR A 162 7.66 -14.85 -1.71
C TYR A 162 7.61 -13.33 -1.53
N ALA A 163 6.99 -12.83 -0.48
CA ALA A 163 6.94 -11.39 -0.19
C ALA A 163 8.34 -10.82 0.03
N GLN A 164 9.19 -11.48 0.82
CA GLN A 164 10.58 -11.05 1.02
C GLN A 164 11.38 -11.05 -0.29
N ASN A 165 11.24 -12.10 -1.09
CA ASN A 165 11.90 -12.15 -2.40
C ASN A 165 11.35 -11.08 -3.35
N ALA A 166 10.03 -10.88 -3.38
CA ALA A 166 9.38 -9.86 -4.19
C ALA A 166 9.83 -8.45 -3.80
N VAL A 167 9.81 -8.14 -2.52
CA VAL A 167 10.30 -6.84 -2.00
C VAL A 167 11.76 -6.65 -2.40
N SER A 168 12.61 -7.65 -2.19
CA SER A 168 14.02 -7.58 -2.54
C SER A 168 14.25 -7.36 -4.04
N LEU A 169 13.47 -8.03 -4.91
CA LEU A 169 13.57 -7.87 -6.36
C LEU A 169 13.08 -6.49 -6.82
N ILE A 170 11.94 -6.05 -6.30
CA ILE A 170 11.35 -4.73 -6.64
C ILE A 170 12.30 -3.60 -6.23
N LEU A 171 12.85 -3.68 -5.03
CA LEU A 171 13.68 -2.61 -4.49
C LEU A 171 15.11 -2.60 -5.04
N LYS A 172 15.65 -3.74 -5.49
CA LYS A 172 16.97 -3.81 -6.12
C LYS A 172 16.98 -3.41 -7.60
N ASP A 173 15.85 -2.97 -8.14
CA ASP A 173 15.74 -2.45 -9.52
C ASP A 173 16.19 -3.43 -10.62
N SER A 174 16.34 -4.72 -10.31
CA SER A 174 16.79 -5.74 -11.24
C SER A 174 15.59 -6.49 -11.81
N ASP A 175 15.37 -6.36 -13.12
CA ASP A 175 14.53 -7.23 -13.95
C ASP A 175 13.01 -7.26 -13.65
N ILE A 176 12.42 -6.11 -13.31
CA ILE A 176 10.97 -5.98 -13.32
C ILE A 176 10.52 -5.58 -14.72
N ASP A 177 9.83 -6.48 -15.39
CA ASP A 177 9.11 -6.14 -16.59
C ASP A 177 7.86 -5.32 -16.21
N SER A 178 7.96 -4.00 -16.45
CA SER A 178 6.90 -3.05 -16.09
C SER A 178 5.62 -3.21 -16.92
N GLU A 179 5.63 -4.06 -17.95
CA GLU A 179 4.45 -4.37 -18.74
C GLU A 179 3.63 -5.53 -18.14
N LEU A 180 4.22 -6.28 -17.24
CA LEU A 180 3.62 -7.50 -16.71
C LEU A 180 3.15 -7.37 -15.26
N GLY A 181 2.91 -6.41 -14.73
CA GLY A 181 2.59 -6.02 -13.48
C GLY A 181 2.00 -6.76 -12.44
N ALA A 182 1.61 -7.48 -11.81
CA ALA A 182 1.10 -7.63 -10.48
C ALA A 182 1.67 -8.74 -9.64
N ALA A 183 2.09 -8.42 -8.49
CA ALA A 183 2.10 -9.41 -7.43
C ALA A 183 0.63 -9.76 -7.07
N SER A 184 0.11 -10.86 -7.52
CA SER A 184 -1.07 -11.50 -6.98
C SER A 184 -0.75 -12.16 -5.65
#